data_240910e85d8c916bf863227d421ce680
#
_entry.id   240910e85d8c916bf863227d421ce680
#
_cell.length_a   1.000
_cell.length_b   1.000
_cell.length_c   1.000
_cell.angle_alpha   90.00
_cell.angle_beta   90.00
_cell.angle_gamma   90.00
#
_symmetry.space_group_name_H-M   'P 1'
#
loop_
_entity.id
_entity.type
_entity.pdbx_description
1 polymer ?
#
loop_
_entity_poly.entity_id
_entity_poly.type
_entity_poly.pdbx_seq_one_letter_code
_entity_poly.pdbx_strand_id
1 'polypeptide(L)'
;SRLSKWGANDDVTFRHLLEDLSARPVDGAPWLTTFLTLSSHEPFEVPYHRLSDPYLNSVAFTDSCLGAFIDGLKELPVWKNTLVILVSDHGFCYPENLTNYEPRRYHIPMLWLGGAVAAPRKVETFACQTDLAATLLGQLGLPVDRFTFSKNIFSPSEPHFAFYTYNNGFGIIDTTGYSAFDNEAGRVLSTKASPAGEALRVDKGKALLQTLYDDLGSR
;
A
#
# COMPACT_ATOMS: atom_id res chain seq x y z
N SER A 1 -9.84 -2.70 -29.26
CA SER A 1 -8.85 -1.74 -28.72
C SER A 1 -8.55 -2.14 -27.29
N ARG A 2 -7.26 -2.21 -26.95
CA ARG A 2 -6.79 -2.52 -25.58
C ARG A 2 -6.68 -1.25 -24.71
N LEU A 3 -7.55 -0.30 -24.96
CA LEU A 3 -7.64 0.94 -24.23
C LEU A 3 -8.93 0.95 -23.41
N SER A 4 -8.81 1.26 -22.14
CA SER A 4 -9.91 1.61 -21.24
C SER A 4 -10.16 3.12 -21.27
N LYS A 5 -11.15 3.60 -20.53
CA LYS A 5 -11.40 5.03 -20.32
C LYS A 5 -10.15 5.78 -19.78
N TRP A 6 -9.27 5.10 -19.06
CA TRP A 6 -8.12 5.68 -18.37
C TRP A 6 -6.79 5.51 -19.14
N GLY A 7 -6.77 4.73 -20.20
CA GLY A 7 -5.56 4.49 -20.99
C GLY A 7 -5.35 3.04 -21.38
N ALA A 8 -4.11 2.65 -21.58
CA ALA A 8 -3.75 1.28 -21.94
C ALA A 8 -4.00 0.31 -20.77
N ASN A 9 -4.52 -0.87 -21.09
CA ASN A 9 -4.70 -1.93 -20.10
C ASN A 9 -3.35 -2.50 -19.62
N ASP A 10 -3.37 -3.16 -18.45
CA ASP A 10 -2.18 -3.65 -17.76
C ASP A 10 -1.38 -4.69 -18.57
N ASP A 11 -2.01 -5.45 -19.47
CA ASP A 11 -1.32 -6.37 -20.38
C ASP A 11 -0.37 -5.64 -21.36
N VAL A 12 -0.69 -4.40 -21.71
CA VAL A 12 0.15 -3.56 -22.57
C VAL A 12 1.25 -2.90 -21.77
N THR A 13 0.88 -2.29 -20.64
CA THR A 13 1.80 -1.50 -19.82
C THR A 13 2.84 -2.37 -19.12
N PHE A 14 2.49 -3.54 -18.60
CA PHE A 14 3.45 -4.50 -18.05
C PHE A 14 4.43 -5.04 -19.09
N ARG A 15 3.98 -5.26 -20.34
CA ARG A 15 4.90 -5.66 -21.40
C ARG A 15 5.93 -4.57 -21.70
N HIS A 16 5.51 -3.31 -21.82
CA HIS A 16 6.46 -2.20 -21.98
C HIS A 16 7.42 -2.05 -20.81
N LEU A 17 6.93 -2.24 -19.58
CA LEU A 17 7.80 -2.25 -18.40
C LEU A 17 8.84 -3.38 -18.50
N LEU A 18 8.45 -4.57 -18.91
CA LEU A 18 9.36 -5.70 -19.05
C LEU A 18 10.42 -5.44 -20.17
N GLU A 19 10.00 -4.85 -21.29
CA GLU A 19 10.89 -4.42 -22.38
C GLU A 19 11.93 -3.39 -21.87
N ASP A 20 11.50 -2.37 -21.12
CA ASP A 20 12.38 -1.37 -20.49
C ASP A 20 13.40 -2.02 -19.53
N LEU A 21 12.93 -2.91 -18.67
CA LEU A 21 13.78 -3.60 -17.70
C LEU A 21 14.76 -4.56 -18.38
N SER A 22 14.39 -5.17 -19.51
CA SER A 22 15.26 -6.07 -20.27
C SER A 22 16.45 -5.34 -20.91
N ALA A 23 16.31 -4.05 -21.17
CA ALA A 23 17.35 -3.21 -21.73
C ALA A 23 18.34 -2.66 -20.66
N ARG A 24 18.06 -2.86 -19.37
CA ARG A 24 18.90 -2.34 -18.28
C ARG A 24 20.16 -3.18 -18.07
N PRO A 25 21.32 -2.55 -17.91
CA PRO A 25 22.55 -3.27 -17.61
C PRO A 25 22.51 -3.87 -16.20
N VAL A 26 23.05 -5.07 -16.03
CA VAL A 26 23.09 -5.77 -14.74
C VAL A 26 23.97 -5.06 -13.72
N ASP A 27 25.11 -4.54 -14.17
CA ASP A 27 26.13 -3.87 -13.36
C ASP A 27 26.03 -2.33 -13.48
N GLY A 28 24.85 -1.83 -13.80
CA GLY A 28 24.59 -0.39 -13.91
C GLY A 28 24.39 0.31 -12.57
N ALA A 29 24.16 1.63 -12.63
CA ALA A 29 23.78 2.39 -11.46
C ALA A 29 22.45 1.87 -10.87
N PRO A 30 22.25 1.96 -9.53
CA PRO A 30 20.97 1.62 -8.91
C PRO A 30 19.82 2.43 -9.54
N TRP A 31 18.67 1.79 -9.67
CA TRP A 31 17.48 2.40 -10.26
C TRP A 31 16.25 2.14 -9.41
N LEU A 32 15.28 3.02 -9.50
CA LEU A 32 13.94 2.89 -8.95
C LEU A 32 12.93 3.10 -10.08
N THR A 33 11.97 2.19 -10.20
CA THR A 33 10.83 2.35 -11.10
C THR A 33 9.55 2.28 -10.27
N THR A 34 8.71 3.29 -10.39
CA THR A 34 7.35 3.29 -9.86
C THR A 34 6.38 3.02 -11.00
N PHE A 35 5.53 2.02 -10.83
CA PHE A 35 4.58 1.58 -11.84
C PHE A 35 3.18 1.54 -11.22
N LEU A 36 2.20 2.12 -11.90
CA LEU A 36 0.80 2.15 -11.48
C LEU A 36 -0.03 1.29 -12.42
N THR A 37 -0.76 0.31 -11.89
CA THR A 37 -1.76 -0.46 -12.63
C THR A 37 -3.06 0.33 -12.75
N LEU A 38 -3.80 0.15 -13.84
CA LEU A 38 -5.04 0.89 -14.11
C LEU A 38 -6.25 0.01 -14.41
N SER A 39 -6.05 -1.24 -14.79
CA SER A 39 -7.14 -2.09 -15.27
C SER A 39 -8.16 -2.45 -14.20
N SER A 40 -7.77 -2.42 -12.92
CA SER A 40 -8.67 -2.65 -11.77
C SER A 40 -9.41 -1.39 -11.31
N HIS A 41 -9.31 -0.28 -12.03
CA HIS A 41 -10.05 0.96 -11.77
C HIS A 41 -11.42 0.96 -12.46
N GLU A 42 -12.41 1.65 -11.89
CA GLU A 42 -13.72 1.87 -12.52
C GLU A 42 -13.56 2.54 -13.90
N PRO A 43 -14.33 2.13 -14.90
CA PRO A 43 -15.51 1.26 -14.90
C PRO A 43 -15.23 -0.26 -15.04
N PHE A 44 -14.05 -0.76 -14.71
CA PHE A 44 -13.66 -2.18 -14.72
C PHE A 44 -13.73 -2.83 -16.10
N GLU A 45 -13.41 -2.08 -17.13
CA GLU A 45 -13.45 -2.53 -18.54
C GLU A 45 -12.15 -3.27 -18.91
N VAL A 46 -12.19 -4.59 -18.86
CA VAL A 46 -11.06 -5.47 -19.16
C VAL A 46 -11.46 -6.57 -20.14
N PRO A 47 -10.51 -7.13 -20.93
CA PRO A 47 -10.78 -8.26 -21.83
C PRO A 47 -10.82 -9.61 -21.08
N TYR A 48 -11.39 -9.64 -19.89
CA TYR A 48 -11.52 -10.83 -19.04
C TYR A 48 -12.93 -10.86 -18.46
N HIS A 49 -13.69 -11.93 -18.75
CA HIS A 49 -15.12 -12.03 -18.42
C HIS A 49 -15.48 -13.44 -17.93
N ARG A 50 -14.66 -14.00 -17.02
CA ARG A 50 -14.87 -15.37 -16.51
C ARG A 50 -15.64 -15.40 -15.19
N LEU A 51 -15.78 -14.25 -14.55
CA LEU A 51 -16.47 -14.08 -13.27
C LEU A 51 -17.74 -13.25 -13.48
N SER A 52 -18.71 -13.40 -12.59
CA SER A 52 -19.99 -12.68 -12.70
C SER A 52 -19.91 -11.18 -12.36
N ASP A 53 -18.89 -10.79 -11.61
CA ASP A 53 -18.72 -9.42 -11.13
C ASP A 53 -17.64 -8.68 -11.94
N PRO A 54 -17.91 -7.48 -12.48
CA PRO A 54 -16.94 -6.70 -13.24
C PRO A 54 -15.68 -6.33 -12.47
N TYR A 55 -15.82 -5.98 -11.19
CA TYR A 55 -14.67 -5.67 -10.33
C TYR A 55 -13.76 -6.90 -10.17
N LEU A 56 -14.33 -8.07 -9.88
CA LEU A 56 -13.54 -9.30 -9.76
C LEU A 56 -12.86 -9.69 -11.08
N ASN A 57 -13.53 -9.47 -12.23
CA ASN A 57 -12.88 -9.67 -13.53
C ASN A 57 -11.68 -8.74 -13.72
N SER A 58 -11.80 -7.48 -13.32
CA SER A 58 -10.72 -6.50 -13.45
C SER A 58 -9.52 -6.83 -12.55
N VAL A 59 -9.77 -7.24 -11.32
CA VAL A 59 -8.72 -7.69 -10.39
C VAL A 59 -8.02 -8.94 -10.91
N ALA A 60 -8.78 -9.95 -11.37
CA ALA A 60 -8.23 -11.18 -11.92
C ALA A 60 -7.42 -10.93 -13.21
N PHE A 61 -7.81 -9.95 -14.01
CA PHE A 61 -7.06 -9.54 -15.20
C PHE A 61 -5.73 -8.91 -14.82
N THR A 62 -5.73 -7.92 -13.91
CA THR A 62 -4.50 -7.28 -13.40
C THR A 62 -3.57 -8.31 -12.75
N ASP A 63 -4.09 -9.23 -11.94
CA ASP A 63 -3.31 -10.31 -11.31
C ASP A 63 -2.66 -11.21 -12.36
N SER A 64 -3.40 -11.58 -13.41
CA SER A 64 -2.87 -12.38 -14.53
C SER A 64 -1.75 -11.65 -15.29
N CYS A 65 -1.91 -10.34 -15.53
CA CYS A 65 -0.89 -9.52 -16.17
C CYS A 65 0.36 -9.39 -15.30
N LEU A 66 0.18 -9.17 -14.00
CA LEU A 66 1.25 -9.12 -13.01
C LEU A 66 2.00 -10.47 -12.94
N GLY A 67 1.27 -11.59 -12.90
CA GLY A 67 1.88 -12.92 -12.90
C GLY A 67 2.79 -13.14 -14.11
N ALA A 68 2.29 -12.83 -15.32
CA ALA A 68 3.05 -12.94 -16.56
C ALA A 68 4.29 -12.00 -16.57
N PHE A 69 4.14 -10.79 -16.03
CA PHE A 69 5.26 -9.85 -15.88
C PHE A 69 6.33 -10.40 -14.92
N ILE A 70 5.93 -10.90 -13.76
CA ILE A 70 6.88 -11.47 -12.77
C ILE A 70 7.60 -12.68 -13.36
N ASP A 71 6.90 -13.55 -14.09
CA ASP A 71 7.54 -14.70 -14.72
C ASP A 71 8.55 -14.26 -15.80
N GLY A 72 8.20 -13.29 -16.63
CA GLY A 72 9.15 -12.71 -17.58
C GLY A 72 10.33 -12.02 -16.90
N LEU A 73 10.11 -11.31 -15.80
CA LEU A 73 11.18 -10.63 -15.05
C LEU A 73 12.16 -11.62 -14.42
N LYS A 74 11.69 -12.79 -13.97
CA LYS A 74 12.55 -13.87 -13.43
C LYS A 74 13.57 -14.39 -14.44
N GLU A 75 13.25 -14.32 -15.74
CA GLU A 75 14.14 -14.75 -16.82
C GLU A 75 15.25 -13.72 -17.12
N LEU A 76 15.10 -12.47 -16.63
CA LEU A 76 16.07 -11.42 -16.87
C LEU A 76 17.26 -11.50 -15.88
N PRO A 77 18.49 -11.23 -16.34
CA PRO A 77 19.67 -11.23 -15.46
C PRO A 77 19.56 -10.26 -14.27
N VAL A 78 18.84 -9.15 -14.42
CA VAL A 78 18.63 -8.14 -13.37
C VAL A 78 17.80 -8.68 -12.19
N TRP A 79 17.02 -9.76 -12.37
CA TRP A 79 16.18 -10.36 -11.34
C TRP A 79 16.93 -10.63 -10.03
N LYS A 80 18.16 -11.15 -10.11
CA LYS A 80 18.95 -11.55 -8.94
C LYS A 80 19.16 -10.41 -7.93
N ASN A 81 19.20 -9.16 -8.40
CA ASN A 81 19.42 -7.97 -7.58
C ASN A 81 18.20 -7.02 -7.61
N THR A 82 17.02 -7.53 -7.98
CA THR A 82 15.79 -6.75 -8.03
C THR A 82 14.92 -7.05 -6.82
N LEU A 83 14.44 -6.00 -6.17
CA LEU A 83 13.35 -6.03 -5.21
C LEU A 83 12.10 -5.47 -5.89
N VAL A 84 11.03 -6.24 -5.90
CA VAL A 84 9.70 -5.82 -6.35
C VAL A 84 8.81 -5.64 -5.13
N ILE A 85 8.19 -4.47 -4.98
CA ILE A 85 7.25 -4.18 -3.91
C ILE A 85 5.88 -3.94 -4.52
N LEU A 86 4.93 -4.79 -4.15
CA LEU A 86 3.53 -4.65 -4.51
C LEU A 86 2.78 -4.06 -3.32
N VAL A 87 2.09 -2.96 -3.54
CA VAL A 87 1.27 -2.30 -2.52
C VAL A 87 0.06 -1.67 -3.20
N SER A 88 -1.13 -1.85 -2.62
CA SER A 88 -2.32 -1.17 -3.10
C SER A 88 -2.28 0.31 -2.73
N ASP A 89 -2.83 1.18 -3.57
CA ASP A 89 -3.01 2.61 -3.29
C ASP A 89 -4.07 2.85 -2.20
N HIS A 90 -5.14 2.06 -2.19
CA HIS A 90 -6.18 2.06 -1.16
C HIS A 90 -6.91 0.72 -1.06
N GLY A 91 -7.72 0.55 -0.02
CA GLY A 91 -8.64 -0.57 0.12
C GLY A 91 -9.93 -0.35 -0.69
N PHE A 92 -10.71 -1.42 -0.88
CA PHE A 92 -11.99 -1.39 -1.59
C PHE A 92 -13.09 -2.10 -0.79
N CYS A 93 -14.34 -1.60 -0.91
CA CYS A 93 -15.50 -2.18 -0.24
C CYS A 93 -16.08 -3.32 -1.08
N TYR A 94 -15.56 -4.54 -0.90
CA TYR A 94 -16.07 -5.73 -1.56
C TYR A 94 -15.80 -6.98 -0.69
N PRO A 95 -16.76 -7.91 -0.62
CA PRO A 95 -18.17 -7.87 -1.09
C PRO A 95 -19.09 -7.05 -0.17
N GLU A 96 -18.59 -6.62 0.98
CA GLU A 96 -19.36 -5.92 2.01
C GLU A 96 -19.30 -4.41 1.82
N ASN A 97 -20.42 -3.73 2.05
CA ASN A 97 -20.44 -2.26 2.08
C ASN A 97 -19.96 -1.77 3.45
N LEU A 98 -18.63 -1.59 3.59
CA LEU A 98 -18.01 -1.12 4.82
C LEU A 98 -18.18 0.39 4.99
N THR A 99 -18.45 0.82 6.22
CA THR A 99 -18.51 2.24 6.56
C THR A 99 -17.14 2.91 6.49
N ASN A 100 -17.11 4.23 6.37
CA ASN A 100 -15.86 4.99 6.25
C ASN A 100 -14.95 4.92 7.48
N TYR A 101 -15.49 4.55 8.63
CA TYR A 101 -14.74 4.46 9.88
C TYR A 101 -14.30 3.03 10.23
N GLU A 102 -14.65 2.02 9.44
CA GLU A 102 -14.22 0.64 9.69
C GLU A 102 -12.78 0.38 9.25
N PRO A 103 -11.91 -0.15 10.14
CA PRO A 103 -10.51 -0.43 9.81
C PRO A 103 -10.33 -1.37 8.61
N ARG A 104 -11.25 -2.34 8.42
CA ARG A 104 -11.19 -3.32 7.32
C ARG A 104 -11.23 -2.65 5.93
N ARG A 105 -11.86 -1.47 5.82
CA ARG A 105 -11.90 -0.68 4.59
C ARG A 105 -10.51 -0.22 4.13
N TYR A 106 -9.59 -0.03 5.07
CA TYR A 106 -8.24 0.51 4.85
C TYR A 106 -7.17 -0.56 4.91
N HIS A 107 -7.55 -1.82 5.14
CA HIS A 107 -6.60 -2.92 5.19
C HIS A 107 -6.22 -3.34 3.77
N ILE A 108 -4.97 -3.09 3.40
CA ILE A 108 -4.40 -3.42 2.10
C ILE A 108 -3.26 -4.44 2.24
N PRO A 109 -3.05 -5.30 1.24
CA PRO A 109 -1.88 -6.17 1.20
C PRO A 109 -0.63 -5.39 0.79
N MET A 110 0.53 -5.83 1.31
CA MET A 110 1.84 -5.45 0.80
C MET A 110 2.67 -6.73 0.65
N LEU A 111 3.31 -6.92 -0.50
CA LEU A 111 4.14 -8.07 -0.78
C LEU A 111 5.50 -7.61 -1.33
N TRP A 112 6.58 -8.12 -0.73
CA TRP A 112 7.93 -7.95 -1.21
C TRP A 112 8.42 -9.24 -1.83
N LEU A 113 8.91 -9.20 -3.06
CA LEU A 113 9.43 -10.33 -3.80
C LEU A 113 10.62 -9.92 -4.66
N GLY A 114 11.28 -10.88 -5.29
CA GLY A 114 12.44 -10.62 -6.14
C GLY A 114 13.66 -11.39 -5.69
N GLY A 115 14.68 -11.42 -6.52
CA GLY A 115 15.93 -12.12 -6.21
C GLY A 115 16.72 -11.51 -5.04
N ALA A 116 16.42 -10.26 -4.68
CA ALA A 116 17.00 -9.60 -3.51
C ALA A 116 16.36 -10.03 -2.18
N VAL A 117 15.24 -10.75 -2.18
CA VAL A 117 14.58 -11.25 -0.97
C VAL A 117 15.24 -12.54 -0.52
N ALA A 118 15.94 -12.52 0.62
CA ALA A 118 16.73 -13.67 1.09
C ALA A 118 15.88 -14.87 1.51
N ALA A 119 14.73 -14.64 2.13
CA ALA A 119 13.83 -15.72 2.58
C ALA A 119 12.39 -15.20 2.74
N PRO A 120 11.39 -16.06 2.48
CA PRO A 120 9.99 -15.70 2.71
C PRO A 120 9.71 -15.58 4.21
N ARG A 121 8.93 -14.56 4.57
CA ARG A 121 8.41 -14.39 5.93
C ARG A 121 7.07 -13.68 5.92
N LYS A 122 6.23 -13.95 6.91
CA LYS A 122 5.02 -13.19 7.18
C LYS A 122 5.35 -12.08 8.17
N VAL A 123 4.92 -10.86 7.88
CA VAL A 123 5.05 -9.68 8.75
C VAL A 123 3.65 -9.31 9.24
N GLU A 124 3.45 -9.32 10.56
CA GLU A 124 2.15 -9.04 11.19
C GLU A 124 2.14 -7.69 11.92
N THR A 125 3.18 -6.90 11.72
CA THR A 125 3.31 -5.56 12.29
C THR A 125 2.26 -4.60 11.70
N PHE A 126 1.52 -3.89 12.55
CA PHE A 126 0.65 -2.81 12.08
C PHE A 126 1.48 -1.69 11.47
N ALA A 127 1.11 -1.26 10.27
CA ALA A 127 1.84 -0.27 9.49
C ALA A 127 0.90 0.57 8.63
N CYS A 128 1.38 1.71 8.19
CA CYS A 128 0.78 2.56 7.16
C CYS A 128 1.55 2.42 5.84
N GLN A 129 0.97 2.84 4.72
CA GLN A 129 1.69 2.96 3.45
C GLN A 129 2.90 3.89 3.56
N THR A 130 2.80 4.95 4.36
CA THR A 130 3.90 5.88 4.64
C THR A 130 5.12 5.18 5.24
N ASP A 131 4.96 4.06 5.93
CA ASP A 131 6.04 3.30 6.56
C ASP A 131 6.92 2.55 5.56
N LEU A 132 6.49 2.48 4.30
CA LEU A 132 7.27 1.87 3.22
C LEU A 132 8.63 2.55 3.04
N ALA A 133 8.69 3.88 3.08
CA ALA A 133 9.92 4.62 2.83
C ALA A 133 11.01 4.31 3.87
N ALA A 134 10.72 4.49 5.17
CA ALA A 134 11.71 4.19 6.23
C ALA A 134 12.05 2.70 6.30
N THR A 135 11.08 1.83 6.02
CA THR A 135 11.32 0.38 5.99
C THR A 135 12.27 0.00 4.87
N LEU A 136 12.02 0.46 3.64
CA LEU A 136 12.88 0.17 2.49
C LEU A 136 14.28 0.75 2.69
N LEU A 137 14.39 2.03 3.03
CA LEU A 137 15.68 2.67 3.26
C LEU A 137 16.46 2.01 4.39
N GLY A 138 15.78 1.60 5.47
CA GLY A 138 16.41 0.86 6.56
C GLY A 138 16.98 -0.50 6.11
N GLN A 139 16.30 -1.23 5.19
CA GLN A 139 16.84 -2.46 4.62
C GLN A 139 18.04 -2.20 3.68
N LEU A 140 18.12 -1.03 3.08
CA LEU A 140 19.23 -0.61 2.23
C LEU A 140 20.39 0.04 3.01
N GLY A 141 20.25 0.22 4.34
CA GLY A 141 21.24 0.92 5.17
C GLY A 141 21.37 2.41 4.86
N LEU A 142 20.31 3.02 4.33
CA LEU A 142 20.25 4.43 3.95
C LEU A 142 19.58 5.29 5.04
N PRO A 143 19.93 6.59 5.15
CA PRO A 143 19.29 7.51 6.09
C PRO A 143 17.79 7.67 5.85
N VAL A 144 17.01 7.78 6.93
CA VAL A 144 15.54 7.90 6.90
C VAL A 144 15.03 9.26 7.38
N ASP A 145 15.91 10.15 7.82
CA ASP A 145 15.58 11.41 8.52
C ASP A 145 14.64 12.35 7.76
N ARG A 146 14.60 12.25 6.44
CA ARG A 146 13.71 13.04 5.59
C ARG A 146 12.27 12.55 5.57
N PHE A 147 11.99 11.38 6.11
CA PHE A 147 10.67 10.74 6.08
C PHE A 147 10.03 10.77 7.47
N THR A 148 9.75 11.97 7.98
CA THR A 148 9.28 12.25 9.34
C THR A 148 8.05 11.43 9.75
N PHE A 149 7.15 11.10 8.82
CA PHE A 149 5.92 10.33 9.08
C PHE A 149 6.06 8.84 8.75
N SER A 150 7.27 8.37 8.46
CA SER A 150 7.55 6.99 8.10
C SER A 150 8.29 6.28 9.22
N LYS A 151 7.83 5.10 9.58
CA LYS A 151 8.43 4.23 10.61
C LYS A 151 9.02 2.99 9.94
N ASN A 152 10.17 2.52 10.41
CA ASN A 152 10.71 1.24 9.99
C ASN A 152 9.95 0.10 10.70
N ILE A 153 9.13 -0.66 9.97
CA ILE A 153 8.31 -1.74 10.54
C ILE A 153 9.13 -2.90 11.13
N PHE A 154 10.41 -2.96 10.84
CA PHE A 154 11.34 -3.96 11.39
C PHE A 154 12.13 -3.47 12.60
N SER A 155 12.01 -2.20 12.96
CA SER A 155 12.65 -1.63 14.14
C SER A 155 11.85 -1.97 15.41
N PRO A 156 12.44 -2.68 16.37
CA PRO A 156 11.73 -2.99 17.62
C PRO A 156 11.58 -1.77 18.54
N SER A 157 12.28 -0.68 18.27
CA SER A 157 12.25 0.56 19.07
C SER A 157 11.19 1.55 18.61
N GLU A 158 10.58 1.34 17.43
CA GLU A 158 9.57 2.22 16.89
C GLU A 158 8.15 1.77 17.27
N PRO A 159 7.21 2.71 17.48
CA PRO A 159 5.82 2.37 17.78
C PRO A 159 5.13 1.79 16.53
N HIS A 160 4.48 0.64 16.67
CA HIS A 160 3.78 -0.03 15.57
C HIS A 160 2.29 0.21 15.66
N PHE A 161 1.77 1.01 14.74
CA PHE A 161 0.34 1.28 14.58
C PHE A 161 0.03 1.60 13.11
N ALA A 162 -1.23 1.43 12.72
CA ALA A 162 -1.77 1.94 11.47
C ALA A 162 -2.67 3.15 11.75
N PHE A 163 -2.57 4.17 10.89
CA PHE A 163 -3.38 5.38 10.91
C PHE A 163 -4.05 5.57 9.56
N TYR A 164 -5.32 5.90 9.55
CA TYR A 164 -6.08 6.22 8.36
C TYR A 164 -6.99 7.42 8.60
N THR A 165 -7.31 8.13 7.53
CA THR A 165 -8.22 9.28 7.57
C THR A 165 -9.44 9.03 6.69
N TYR A 166 -10.54 9.66 7.05
CA TYR A 166 -11.77 9.73 6.27
C TYR A 166 -12.36 11.13 6.43
N ASN A 167 -13.42 11.44 5.69
CA ASN A 167 -14.06 12.75 5.80
C ASN A 167 -14.42 13.05 7.25
N ASN A 168 -13.85 14.15 7.77
CA ASN A 168 -14.02 14.65 9.14
C ASN A 168 -13.51 13.72 10.26
N GLY A 169 -12.66 12.72 9.94
CA GLY A 169 -12.23 11.81 10.98
C GLY A 169 -10.96 11.03 10.69
N PHE A 170 -10.57 10.25 11.69
CA PHE A 170 -9.42 9.35 11.60
C PHE A 170 -9.65 8.06 12.39
N GLY A 171 -8.84 7.07 12.09
CA GLY A 171 -8.73 5.86 12.89
C GLY A 171 -7.30 5.47 13.19
N ILE A 172 -7.09 4.87 14.34
CA ILE A 172 -5.83 4.24 14.74
C ILE A 172 -6.10 2.80 15.14
N ILE A 173 -5.22 1.92 14.70
CA ILE A 173 -5.20 0.50 15.05
C ILE A 173 -3.78 0.09 15.49
N ASP A 174 -3.70 -0.67 16.57
CA ASP A 174 -2.49 -1.30 17.09
C ASP A 174 -2.80 -2.69 17.66
N THR A 175 -1.83 -3.35 18.28
CA THR A 175 -1.98 -4.70 18.87
C THR A 175 -3.03 -4.79 19.98
N THR A 176 -3.45 -3.67 20.56
CA THR A 176 -4.41 -3.62 21.68
C THR A 176 -5.83 -3.28 21.23
N GLY A 177 -6.04 -2.97 19.93
CA GLY A 177 -7.35 -2.71 19.35
C GLY A 177 -7.35 -1.54 18.38
N TYR A 178 -8.52 -0.96 18.14
CA TYR A 178 -8.67 0.22 17.28
C TYR A 178 -9.66 1.21 17.85
N SER A 179 -9.56 2.47 17.41
CA SER A 179 -10.54 3.53 17.69
C SER A 179 -10.66 4.44 16.47
N ALA A 180 -11.87 4.74 16.04
CA ALA A 180 -12.20 5.66 14.97
C ALA A 180 -12.95 6.87 15.56
N PHE A 181 -12.47 8.08 15.29
CA PHE A 181 -12.94 9.34 15.88
C PHE A 181 -13.41 10.31 14.81
N ASP A 182 -14.57 10.92 15.03
CA ASP A 182 -15.15 11.96 14.19
C ASP A 182 -14.86 13.34 14.80
N ASN A 183 -14.14 14.17 14.04
CA ASN A 183 -13.72 15.51 14.51
C ASN A 183 -14.88 16.50 14.56
N GLU A 184 -15.89 16.36 13.70
CA GLU A 184 -17.05 17.24 13.65
C GLU A 184 -18.03 16.88 14.77
N ALA A 185 -18.36 15.61 14.90
CA ALA A 185 -19.22 15.13 16.00
C ALA A 185 -18.52 15.13 17.37
N GLY A 186 -17.20 15.25 17.42
CA GLY A 186 -16.40 15.27 18.65
C GLY A 186 -16.45 13.97 19.44
N ARG A 187 -16.70 12.81 18.79
CA ARG A 187 -16.89 11.52 19.46
C ARG A 187 -16.29 10.35 18.72
N VAL A 188 -16.08 9.26 19.46
CA VAL A 188 -15.71 7.96 18.89
C VAL A 188 -16.93 7.36 18.17
N LEU A 189 -16.75 6.94 16.93
CA LEU A 189 -17.77 6.26 16.11
C LEU A 189 -17.70 4.75 16.25
N SER A 190 -16.51 4.19 16.38
CA SER A 190 -16.28 2.76 16.51
C SER A 190 -14.99 2.50 17.28
N THR A 191 -15.01 1.50 18.15
CA THR A 191 -13.83 1.12 18.94
C THR A 191 -13.86 -0.36 19.29
N LYS A 192 -12.66 -0.95 19.39
CA LYS A 192 -12.42 -2.24 20.01
C LYS A 192 -11.23 -2.07 20.95
N ALA A 193 -11.50 -1.54 22.13
CA ALA A 193 -10.49 -1.21 23.13
C ALA A 193 -11.10 -1.10 24.53
N SER A 194 -10.24 -1.10 25.57
CA SER A 194 -10.63 -0.62 26.89
C SER A 194 -10.86 0.90 26.86
N PRO A 195 -11.64 1.49 27.79
CA PRO A 195 -11.84 2.94 27.85
C PRO A 195 -10.54 3.75 27.88
N ALA A 196 -9.54 3.29 28.66
CA ALA A 196 -8.23 3.93 28.72
C ALA A 196 -7.46 3.81 27.41
N GLY A 197 -7.54 2.67 26.73
CA GLY A 197 -6.93 2.44 25.42
C GLY A 197 -7.60 3.27 24.33
N GLU A 198 -8.92 3.45 24.37
CA GLU A 198 -9.66 4.32 23.47
C GLU A 198 -9.19 5.78 23.60
N ALA A 199 -9.20 6.32 24.83
CA ALA A 199 -8.75 7.69 25.08
C ALA A 199 -7.33 7.95 24.56
N LEU A 200 -6.40 7.03 24.87
CA LEU A 200 -5.01 7.13 24.41
C LEU A 200 -4.90 7.15 22.89
N ARG A 201 -5.68 6.32 22.16
CA ARG A 201 -5.67 6.32 20.70
C ARG A 201 -6.26 7.59 20.11
N VAL A 202 -7.34 8.10 20.69
CA VAL A 202 -7.94 9.37 20.27
C VAL A 202 -6.94 10.51 20.42
N ASP A 203 -6.25 10.60 21.53
CA ASP A 203 -5.25 11.63 21.78
C ASP A 203 -4.06 11.52 20.80
N LYS A 204 -3.54 10.31 20.60
CA LYS A 204 -2.49 10.05 19.59
C LYS A 204 -2.92 10.42 18.19
N GLY A 205 -4.15 10.06 17.81
CA GLY A 205 -4.69 10.37 16.48
C GLY A 205 -4.86 11.86 16.24
N LYS A 206 -5.36 12.60 17.23
CA LYS A 206 -5.45 14.06 17.19
C LYS A 206 -4.06 14.70 17.06
N ALA A 207 -3.09 14.25 17.86
CA ALA A 207 -1.73 14.75 17.81
C ALA A 207 -1.08 14.50 16.44
N LEU A 208 -1.23 13.29 15.88
CA LEU A 208 -0.71 12.97 14.56
C LEU A 208 -1.37 13.80 13.46
N LEU A 209 -2.70 13.95 13.50
CA LEU A 209 -3.44 14.76 12.53
C LEU A 209 -3.02 16.23 12.61
N GLN A 210 -2.86 16.78 13.81
CA GLN A 210 -2.36 18.14 14.02
C GLN A 210 -0.96 18.30 13.42
N THR A 211 -0.05 17.37 13.71
CA THR A 211 1.32 17.41 13.16
C THR A 211 1.34 17.36 11.64
N LEU A 212 0.45 16.57 11.02
CA LEU A 212 0.31 16.52 9.55
C LEU A 212 -0.18 17.86 8.99
N TYR A 213 -1.14 18.51 9.63
CA TYR A 213 -1.61 19.84 9.21
C TYR A 213 -0.57 20.92 9.41
N ASP A 214 0.17 20.89 10.53
CA ASP A 214 1.25 21.85 10.80
C ASP A 214 2.38 21.71 9.76
N ASP A 215 2.79 20.47 9.43
CA ASP A 215 3.77 20.22 8.37
C ASP A 215 3.27 20.72 7.01
N LEU A 216 2.02 20.42 6.65
CA LEU A 216 1.43 20.91 5.40
C LEU A 216 1.38 22.45 5.35
N GLY A 217 1.03 23.10 6.46
CA GLY A 217 0.96 24.56 6.56
C GLY A 217 2.33 25.24 6.54
N SER A 218 3.42 24.50 6.80
CA SER A 218 4.80 25.01 6.81
C SER A 218 5.52 24.91 5.46
N ARG A 219 4.93 24.21 4.49
CA ARG A 219 5.48 23.98 3.14
C ARG A 219 5.05 25.08 2.15
#